data_85c09bcb576e8f0a55b9d6c37e33a714
#
_entry.id   85c09bcb576e8f0a55b9d6c37e33a714
#
_cell.length_a   1.000
_cell.length_b   1.000
_cell.length_c   1.000
_cell.angle_alpha   90.00
_cell.angle_beta   90.00
_cell.angle_gamma   90.00
#
_symmetry.space_group_name_H-M   'P 1'
#
loop_
_entity.id
_entity.type
_entity.pdbx_description
1 polymer ?
#
loop_
_entity_poly.entity_id
_entity_poly.type
_entity_poly.pdbx_seq_one_letter_code
_entity_poly.pdbx_strand_id
1 'polypeptide(L)'
;AVQSPINVILDDGRTVVAKMVLDATGHARNLVDFDGDFTPGYQAAFGSVATVEKHDFPLDTMLFMDWRDEHLSADLKHQNDRLPTFLYAMPFSETEIFLEETSLVARPGLDFDDMKLKLKERLDHLGVKVTAVHEEEYCLIPMGGVLPTFPQRTLGIGGTAGMVHPSTGFMVAKTMLCVRTLVGTLDDALKAGKRGDVTGALEAAEAAQ
;
A
#
# COMPACT_ATOMS: atom_id res chain seq x y z
N ALA A 1 -6.21 -35.02 13.22
CA ALA A 1 -5.79 -35.47 11.89
C ALA A 1 -4.46 -34.81 11.56
N VAL A 2 -3.48 -35.55 11.01
CA VAL A 2 -2.22 -34.98 10.50
C VAL A 2 -2.58 -34.17 9.27
N GLN A 3 -2.44 -32.85 9.32
CA GLN A 3 -2.64 -32.04 8.13
C GLN A 3 -1.57 -32.38 7.08
N SER A 4 -2.01 -32.62 5.85
CA SER A 4 -1.09 -32.82 4.73
C SER A 4 -0.27 -31.53 4.51
N PRO A 5 0.98 -31.64 4.03
CA PRO A 5 1.75 -30.47 3.68
C PRO A 5 1.04 -29.64 2.59
N ILE A 6 1.36 -28.35 2.53
CA ILE A 6 0.90 -27.45 1.48
C ILE A 6 1.91 -27.53 0.33
N ASN A 7 1.41 -27.73 -0.88
CA ASN A 7 2.23 -27.68 -2.09
C ASN A 7 2.01 -26.33 -2.76
N VAL A 8 3.05 -25.50 -2.81
CA VAL A 8 3.07 -24.24 -3.54
C VAL A 8 3.73 -24.49 -4.89
N ILE A 9 2.98 -24.28 -5.96
CA ILE A 9 3.48 -24.43 -7.34
C ILE A 9 3.97 -23.06 -7.81
N LEU A 10 5.23 -22.98 -8.20
CA LEU A 10 5.85 -21.78 -8.73
C LEU A 10 5.60 -21.66 -10.25
N ASP A 11 5.75 -20.45 -10.80
CA ASP A 11 5.53 -20.18 -12.23
C ASP A 11 6.46 -20.99 -13.16
N ASP A 12 7.63 -21.38 -12.67
CA ASP A 12 8.57 -22.25 -13.39
C ASP A 12 8.25 -23.76 -13.28
N GLY A 13 7.11 -24.11 -12.67
CA GLY A 13 6.63 -25.49 -12.48
C GLY A 13 7.25 -26.22 -11.28
N ARG A 14 8.18 -25.62 -10.54
CA ARG A 14 8.70 -26.23 -9.31
C ARG A 14 7.64 -26.25 -8.22
N THR A 15 7.70 -27.27 -7.37
CA THR A 15 6.81 -27.39 -6.21
C THR A 15 7.61 -27.21 -4.92
N VAL A 16 7.17 -26.29 -4.08
CA VAL A 16 7.69 -26.11 -2.72
C VAL A 16 6.70 -26.73 -1.75
N VAL A 17 7.19 -27.64 -0.91
CA VAL A 17 6.40 -28.28 0.13
C VAL A 17 6.58 -27.54 1.45
N ALA A 18 5.51 -27.00 2.01
CA ALA A 18 5.54 -26.18 3.21
C ALA A 18 4.58 -26.68 4.29
N LYS A 19 4.89 -26.45 5.55
CA LYS A 19 3.96 -26.67 6.68
C LYS A 19 2.94 -25.55 6.78
N MET A 20 3.32 -24.35 6.39
CA MET A 20 2.56 -23.11 6.44
C MET A 20 2.97 -22.21 5.29
N VAL A 21 2.07 -21.38 4.81
CA VAL A 21 2.31 -20.39 3.76
C VAL A 21 1.88 -19.02 4.30
N LEU A 22 2.75 -18.04 4.14
CA LEU A 22 2.44 -16.64 4.44
C LEU A 22 2.44 -15.86 3.11
N ASP A 23 1.29 -15.30 2.77
CA ASP A 23 1.12 -14.47 1.57
C ASP A 23 1.34 -13.00 1.93
N ALA A 24 2.44 -12.45 1.43
CA ALA A 24 2.79 -11.04 1.53
C ALA A 24 2.84 -10.36 0.15
N THR A 25 2.08 -10.90 -0.83
CA THR A 25 2.08 -10.39 -2.22
C THR A 25 1.30 -9.09 -2.39
N GLY A 26 0.82 -8.51 -1.29
CA GLY A 26 0.10 -7.25 -1.31
C GLY A 26 -1.26 -7.40 -2.01
N HIS A 27 -1.52 -6.55 -2.99
CA HIS A 27 -2.82 -6.54 -3.67
C HIS A 27 -2.97 -7.61 -4.76
N ALA A 28 -1.92 -8.37 -5.06
CA ALA A 28 -2.01 -9.52 -5.96
C ALA A 28 -2.90 -10.63 -5.41
N ARG A 29 -2.92 -10.80 -4.07
CA ARG A 29 -3.87 -11.68 -3.35
C ARG A 29 -3.93 -13.11 -3.91
N ASN A 30 -2.75 -13.68 -4.20
CA ASN A 30 -2.66 -14.89 -5.02
C ASN A 30 -2.95 -16.19 -4.27
N LEU A 31 -2.69 -16.25 -2.96
CA LEU A 31 -2.66 -17.51 -2.22
C LEU A 31 -3.67 -17.58 -1.05
N VAL A 32 -4.34 -16.48 -0.77
CA VAL A 32 -5.32 -16.35 0.32
C VAL A 32 -6.73 -16.39 -0.24
N ASP A 33 -7.62 -17.13 0.39
CA ASP A 33 -9.03 -17.21 0.04
C ASP A 33 -9.82 -16.04 0.68
N PHE A 34 -10.79 -15.52 -0.07
CA PHE A 34 -11.64 -14.38 0.31
C PHE A 34 -13.12 -14.74 0.13
N ASP A 35 -13.95 -14.14 0.98
CA ASP A 35 -15.41 -14.32 0.89
C ASP A 35 -16.05 -13.23 0.02
N GLY A 36 -15.88 -13.33 -1.27
CA GLY A 36 -16.51 -12.46 -2.25
C GLY A 36 -15.54 -11.78 -3.22
N ASP A 37 -16.11 -10.96 -4.10
CA ASP A 37 -15.37 -10.25 -5.15
C ASP A 37 -14.59 -9.07 -4.58
N PHE A 38 -13.37 -8.90 -5.07
CA PHE A 38 -12.54 -7.77 -4.71
C PHE A 38 -12.88 -6.54 -5.55
N THR A 39 -13.72 -5.69 -5.01
CA THR A 39 -14.16 -4.45 -5.67
C THR A 39 -13.89 -3.22 -4.79
N PRO A 40 -12.64 -2.89 -4.46
CA PRO A 40 -12.32 -1.74 -3.61
C PRO A 40 -12.55 -0.41 -4.34
N GLY A 41 -12.56 0.69 -3.59
CA GLY A 41 -12.19 1.99 -4.15
C GLY A 41 -10.65 2.10 -4.21
N TYR A 42 -10.14 3.14 -4.89
CA TYR A 42 -8.70 3.34 -5.05
C TYR A 42 -8.32 4.77 -4.71
N GLN A 43 -7.26 4.94 -3.91
CA GLN A 43 -6.46 6.15 -3.97
C GLN A 43 -5.46 6.00 -5.11
N ALA A 44 -5.45 6.96 -6.03
CA ALA A 44 -4.42 7.05 -7.05
C ALA A 44 -3.29 7.94 -6.52
N ALA A 45 -2.05 7.51 -6.69
CA ALA A 45 -0.87 8.26 -6.32
C ALA A 45 0.13 8.25 -7.47
N PHE A 46 0.67 9.41 -7.77
CA PHE A 46 1.79 9.59 -8.69
C PHE A 46 2.96 10.21 -7.93
N GLY A 47 4.01 9.41 -7.74
CA GLY A 47 5.24 9.78 -7.05
C GLY A 47 6.41 9.96 -8.01
N SER A 48 7.33 10.85 -7.68
CA SER A 48 8.56 11.06 -8.42
C SER A 48 9.72 11.39 -7.47
N VAL A 49 10.82 10.67 -7.62
CA VAL A 49 12.13 11.06 -7.07
C VAL A 49 12.85 11.90 -8.11
N ALA A 50 13.11 13.15 -7.79
CA ALA A 50 13.61 14.11 -8.76
C ALA A 50 14.77 14.96 -8.22
N THR A 51 15.65 15.39 -9.15
CA THR A 51 16.53 16.53 -8.92
C THR A 51 15.82 17.79 -9.40
N VAL A 52 15.86 18.83 -8.59
CA VAL A 52 15.28 20.15 -8.86
C VAL A 52 16.36 21.24 -8.80
N GLU A 53 16.13 22.40 -9.42
CA GLU A 53 17.06 23.53 -9.31
C GLU A 53 17.19 23.99 -7.84
N LYS A 54 16.05 24.09 -7.16
CA LYS A 54 15.93 24.39 -5.71
C LYS A 54 14.49 24.12 -5.27
N HIS A 55 14.29 24.04 -3.96
CA HIS A 55 12.99 24.05 -3.32
C HIS A 55 13.05 24.75 -1.96
N ASP A 56 11.91 25.18 -1.45
CA ASP A 56 11.79 25.87 -0.15
C ASP A 56 11.26 24.95 0.97
N PHE A 57 11.18 23.62 0.74
CA PHE A 57 10.78 22.68 1.77
C PHE A 57 11.91 22.48 2.78
N PRO A 58 11.62 22.53 4.11
CA PRO A 58 12.64 22.27 5.15
C PRO A 58 13.18 20.84 5.06
N LEU A 59 14.52 20.67 5.15
CA LEU A 59 15.20 19.39 4.94
C LEU A 59 14.93 18.35 6.03
N ASP A 60 14.51 18.78 7.20
CA ASP A 60 14.23 17.93 8.36
C ASP A 60 12.73 17.64 8.55
N THR A 61 11.90 18.05 7.59
CA THR A 61 10.45 17.99 7.70
C THR A 61 9.84 17.47 6.41
N MET A 62 8.93 16.51 6.55
CA MET A 62 8.06 16.08 5.47
C MET A 62 6.84 17.00 5.39
N LEU A 63 6.51 17.49 4.20
CA LEU A 63 5.20 18.09 3.94
C LEU A 63 4.17 16.97 3.87
N PHE A 64 3.18 17.03 4.74
CA PHE A 64 2.17 16.00 4.88
C PHE A 64 0.80 16.51 4.47
N MET A 65 0.29 16.03 3.32
CA MET A 65 -1.07 16.29 2.83
C MET A 65 -1.38 17.77 2.57
N ASP A 66 -0.66 18.41 1.67
CA ASP A 66 -0.98 19.77 1.21
C ASP A 66 -2.17 19.78 0.25
N TRP A 67 -3.31 20.26 0.72
CA TRP A 67 -4.57 20.28 0.00
C TRP A 67 -4.82 21.56 -0.81
N ARG A 68 -3.89 22.52 -0.79
CA ARG A 68 -4.05 23.77 -1.56
C ARG A 68 -4.18 23.46 -3.04
N ASP A 69 -5.09 24.12 -3.72
CA ASP A 69 -5.46 23.85 -5.13
C ASP A 69 -5.58 25.12 -5.99
N GLU A 70 -5.09 26.27 -5.51
CA GLU A 70 -5.12 27.56 -6.21
C GLU A 70 -4.32 27.54 -7.51
N HIS A 71 -3.40 26.60 -7.64
CA HIS A 71 -2.54 26.40 -8.80
C HIS A 71 -3.25 25.70 -9.97
N LEU A 72 -4.37 25.03 -9.72
CA LEU A 72 -5.03 24.25 -10.75
C LEU A 72 -5.76 25.15 -11.78
N SER A 73 -5.64 24.78 -13.05
CA SER A 73 -6.46 25.31 -14.11
C SER A 73 -7.97 25.12 -13.84
N ALA A 74 -8.84 25.92 -14.46
CA ALA A 74 -10.27 25.88 -14.19
C ALA A 74 -10.89 24.47 -14.37
N ASP A 75 -10.45 23.75 -15.39
CA ASP A 75 -10.96 22.40 -15.68
C ASP A 75 -10.50 21.39 -14.63
N LEU A 76 -9.23 21.42 -14.23
CA LEU A 76 -8.68 20.57 -13.19
C LEU A 76 -9.26 20.92 -11.81
N LYS A 77 -9.52 22.19 -11.54
CA LYS A 77 -10.15 22.62 -10.31
C LYS A 77 -11.57 22.08 -10.18
N HIS A 78 -12.36 22.11 -11.24
CA HIS A 78 -13.70 21.51 -11.25
C HIS A 78 -13.67 19.99 -11.00
N GLN A 79 -12.66 19.29 -11.52
CA GLN A 79 -12.42 17.89 -11.21
C GLN A 79 -11.99 17.71 -9.74
N ASN A 80 -11.11 18.57 -9.23
CA ASN A 80 -10.60 18.56 -7.86
C ASN A 80 -11.69 18.83 -6.81
N ASP A 81 -12.69 19.66 -7.12
CA ASP A 81 -13.86 19.89 -6.26
C ASP A 81 -14.65 18.61 -5.97
N ARG A 82 -14.61 17.64 -6.89
CA ARG A 82 -15.30 16.33 -6.75
C ARG A 82 -14.41 15.28 -6.13
N LEU A 83 -13.14 15.27 -6.51
CA LEU A 83 -12.16 14.31 -6.06
C LEU A 83 -10.84 15.04 -5.80
N PRO A 84 -10.65 15.60 -4.60
CA PRO A 84 -9.45 16.33 -4.25
C PRO A 84 -8.19 15.47 -4.29
N THR A 85 -7.08 16.15 -4.57
CA THR A 85 -5.73 15.59 -4.45
C THR A 85 -4.90 16.45 -3.50
N PHE A 86 -3.83 15.89 -3.00
CA PHE A 86 -2.90 16.55 -2.09
C PHE A 86 -1.46 16.14 -2.39
N LEU A 87 -0.53 17.00 -1.98
CA LEU A 87 0.90 16.75 -2.15
C LEU A 87 1.51 16.18 -0.86
N TYR A 88 2.35 15.14 -1.04
CA TYR A 88 3.45 14.81 -0.13
C TYR A 88 4.77 15.33 -0.71
N ALA A 89 5.65 15.89 0.14
CA ALA A 89 6.99 16.25 -0.25
C ALA A 89 7.99 15.82 0.83
N MET A 90 8.99 15.05 0.42
CA MET A 90 10.08 14.57 1.30
C MET A 90 11.42 14.98 0.72
N PRO A 91 12.03 16.10 1.18
CA PRO A 91 13.33 16.52 0.72
C PRO A 91 14.43 15.61 1.28
N PHE A 92 15.35 15.19 0.40
CA PHE A 92 16.55 14.45 0.77
C PHE A 92 17.78 15.37 0.86
N SER A 93 17.77 16.45 0.06
CA SER A 93 18.78 17.51 0.06
C SER A 93 18.15 18.80 -0.46
N GLU A 94 18.94 19.87 -0.62
CA GLU A 94 18.45 21.14 -1.21
C GLU A 94 17.99 21.00 -2.67
N THR A 95 18.40 19.93 -3.34
CA THR A 95 18.11 19.70 -4.77
C THR A 95 17.54 18.32 -5.09
N GLU A 96 17.47 17.40 -4.13
CA GLU A 96 16.87 16.07 -4.31
C GLU A 96 15.64 15.93 -3.43
N ILE A 97 14.53 15.53 -4.03
CA ILE A 97 13.24 15.48 -3.33
C ILE A 97 12.33 14.38 -3.91
N PHE A 98 11.60 13.71 -3.02
CA PHE A 98 10.43 12.92 -3.42
C PHE A 98 9.18 13.80 -3.36
N LEU A 99 8.38 13.75 -4.41
CA LEU A 99 7.13 14.49 -4.59
C LEU A 99 6.04 13.52 -5.02
N GLU A 100 4.90 13.54 -4.34
CA GLU A 100 3.79 12.65 -4.67
C GLU A 100 2.46 13.41 -4.61
N GLU A 101 1.72 13.38 -5.70
CA GLU A 101 0.32 13.82 -5.75
C GLU A 101 -0.58 12.61 -5.54
N THR A 102 -1.45 12.66 -4.52
CA THR A 102 -2.32 11.55 -4.11
C THR A 102 -3.77 11.98 -4.07
N SER A 103 -4.68 11.16 -4.60
CA SER A 103 -6.11 11.43 -4.59
C SER A 103 -6.80 10.90 -3.32
N LEU A 104 -8.02 11.36 -3.06
CA LEU A 104 -8.97 10.63 -2.23
C LEU A 104 -9.43 9.35 -2.94
N VAL A 105 -10.16 8.52 -2.18
CA VAL A 105 -10.68 7.23 -2.68
C VAL A 105 -11.77 7.46 -3.70
N ALA A 106 -11.65 6.84 -4.86
CA ALA A 106 -12.65 6.85 -5.91
C ALA A 106 -12.82 5.48 -6.58
N ARG A 107 -13.90 5.31 -7.30
CA ARG A 107 -14.16 4.15 -8.14
C ARG A 107 -14.80 4.61 -9.46
N PRO A 108 -14.07 4.52 -10.59
CA PRO A 108 -12.65 4.13 -10.68
C PRO A 108 -11.71 5.13 -10.00
N GLY A 109 -10.46 4.73 -9.76
CA GLY A 109 -9.39 5.66 -9.33
C GLY A 109 -9.10 6.71 -10.41
N LEU A 110 -8.45 7.81 -10.04
CA LEU A 110 -8.00 8.81 -11.00
C LEU A 110 -6.99 8.24 -11.99
N ASP A 111 -7.02 8.78 -13.18
CA ASP A 111 -6.09 8.41 -14.25
C ASP A 111 -4.66 8.90 -13.95
N PHE A 112 -3.67 8.17 -14.47
CA PHE A 112 -2.26 8.50 -14.32
C PHE A 112 -1.90 9.87 -14.90
N ASP A 113 -2.39 10.18 -16.10
CA ASP A 113 -2.09 11.44 -16.77
C ASP A 113 -2.67 12.63 -16.03
N ASP A 114 -3.87 12.49 -15.46
CA ASP A 114 -4.49 13.51 -14.60
C ASP A 114 -3.66 13.78 -13.34
N MET A 115 -3.17 12.73 -12.69
CA MET A 115 -2.34 12.84 -11.49
C MET A 115 -1.00 13.53 -11.80
N LYS A 116 -0.36 13.13 -12.90
CA LYS A 116 0.89 13.70 -13.37
C LYS A 116 0.73 15.18 -13.73
N LEU A 117 -0.38 15.52 -14.39
CA LEU A 117 -0.68 16.92 -14.78
C LEU A 117 -0.91 17.79 -13.52
N LYS A 118 -1.67 17.30 -12.54
CA LYS A 118 -1.89 18.03 -11.28
C LYS A 118 -0.59 18.28 -10.52
N LEU A 119 0.27 17.26 -10.41
CA LEU A 119 1.59 17.45 -9.80
C LEU A 119 2.39 18.52 -10.55
N LYS A 120 2.41 18.45 -11.89
CA LYS A 120 3.13 19.44 -12.71
C LYS A 120 2.63 20.86 -12.47
N GLU A 121 1.32 21.12 -12.51
CA GLU A 121 0.76 22.45 -12.25
C GLU A 121 1.10 22.96 -10.85
N ARG A 122 1.09 22.06 -9.85
CA ARG A 122 1.49 22.39 -8.49
C ARG A 122 2.96 22.78 -8.39
N LEU A 123 3.86 22.03 -9.02
CA LEU A 123 5.30 22.33 -9.01
C LEU A 123 5.62 23.64 -9.73
N ASP A 124 4.95 23.89 -10.86
CA ASP A 124 5.08 25.17 -11.60
C ASP A 124 4.64 26.35 -10.69
N HIS A 125 3.53 26.21 -9.96
CA HIS A 125 3.06 27.23 -9.02
C HIS A 125 4.02 27.44 -7.85
N LEU A 126 4.58 26.38 -7.30
CA LEU A 126 5.56 26.43 -6.20
C LEU A 126 6.94 26.90 -6.66
N GLY A 127 7.15 27.11 -7.98
CA GLY A 127 8.45 27.47 -8.54
C GLY A 127 9.50 26.37 -8.43
N VAL A 128 9.07 25.12 -8.24
CA VAL A 128 9.96 23.95 -8.17
C VAL A 128 10.22 23.44 -9.59
N LYS A 129 11.42 23.69 -10.08
CA LYS A 129 11.81 23.30 -11.43
C LYS A 129 12.59 22.00 -11.43
N VAL A 130 11.97 20.94 -11.93
CA VAL A 130 12.59 19.63 -12.10
C VAL A 130 13.62 19.67 -13.22
N THR A 131 14.84 19.22 -12.93
CA THR A 131 15.96 19.13 -13.87
C THR A 131 16.26 17.71 -14.30
N ALA A 132 15.99 16.73 -13.44
CA ALA A 132 16.08 15.31 -13.76
C ALA A 132 15.07 14.50 -12.94
N VAL A 133 14.53 13.45 -13.55
CA VAL A 133 13.67 12.47 -12.87
C VAL A 133 14.46 11.18 -12.74
N HIS A 134 14.57 10.65 -11.52
CA HIS A 134 15.29 9.41 -11.23
C HIS A 134 14.36 8.21 -11.20
N GLU A 135 13.14 8.43 -10.66
CA GLU A 135 12.11 7.40 -10.53
C GLU A 135 10.74 8.03 -10.64
N GLU A 136 9.84 7.38 -11.36
CA GLU A 136 8.41 7.69 -11.37
C GLU A 136 7.63 6.44 -10.93
N GLU A 137 6.65 6.63 -10.08
CA GLU A 137 5.77 5.57 -9.60
C GLU A 137 4.32 5.99 -9.74
N TYR A 138 3.51 5.08 -10.26
CA TYR A 138 2.06 5.22 -10.26
C TYR A 138 1.44 4.07 -9.49
N CYS A 139 0.69 4.39 -8.45
CA CYS A 139 0.02 3.43 -7.58
C CYS A 139 -1.49 3.62 -7.58
N LEU A 140 -2.20 2.50 -7.70
CA LEU A 140 -3.60 2.41 -7.30
C LEU A 140 -3.66 1.65 -5.97
N ILE A 141 -3.87 2.38 -4.88
CA ILE A 141 -3.91 1.82 -3.53
C ILE A 141 -5.36 1.41 -3.23
N PRO A 142 -5.67 0.10 -3.19
CA PRO A 142 -7.03 -0.33 -2.90
C PRO A 142 -7.40 -0.02 -1.45
N MET A 143 -8.55 0.60 -1.31
CA MET A 143 -9.11 1.01 -0.02
C MET A 143 -10.41 0.28 0.22
N GLY A 144 -10.45 -0.55 1.27
CA GLY A 144 -11.58 -1.42 1.57
C GLY A 144 -11.57 -2.71 0.73
N GLY A 145 -12.69 -3.38 0.67
CA GLY A 145 -12.87 -4.67 0.01
C GLY A 145 -13.06 -5.81 1.01
N VAL A 146 -13.16 -7.02 0.48
CA VAL A 146 -13.35 -8.23 1.29
C VAL A 146 -12.06 -8.60 2.03
N LEU A 147 -12.22 -9.11 3.24
CA LEU A 147 -11.12 -9.63 4.06
C LEU A 147 -10.90 -11.13 3.79
N PRO A 148 -9.72 -11.67 4.14
CA PRO A 148 -9.46 -13.10 4.08
C PRO A 148 -10.50 -13.90 4.89
N THR A 149 -10.89 -15.07 4.35
CA THR A 149 -11.76 -16.00 5.09
C THR A 149 -10.99 -16.76 6.13
N PHE A 150 -11.66 -17.17 7.21
CA PHE A 150 -11.11 -18.03 8.25
C PHE A 150 -12.06 -19.17 8.57
N PRO A 151 -11.55 -20.37 8.90
CA PRO A 151 -10.13 -20.75 8.91
C PRO A 151 -9.59 -21.12 7.54
N GLN A 152 -8.33 -20.78 7.26
CA GLN A 152 -7.64 -21.22 6.06
C GLN A 152 -6.17 -21.56 6.35
N ARG A 153 -5.49 -22.23 5.40
CA ARG A 153 -4.12 -22.73 5.60
C ARG A 153 -3.03 -21.76 5.17
N THR A 154 -3.40 -20.73 4.43
CA THR A 154 -2.54 -19.64 4.01
C THR A 154 -2.88 -18.40 4.80
N LEU A 155 -1.86 -17.74 5.35
CA LEU A 155 -2.00 -16.48 6.07
C LEU A 155 -1.69 -15.32 5.15
N GLY A 156 -2.53 -14.29 5.18
CA GLY A 156 -2.20 -13.00 4.60
C GLY A 156 -1.49 -12.08 5.59
N ILE A 157 -0.64 -11.18 5.09
CA ILE A 157 -0.08 -10.05 5.84
C ILE A 157 -0.01 -8.80 4.96
N GLY A 158 -0.08 -7.62 5.56
CA GLY A 158 -0.03 -6.35 4.84
C GLY A 158 -1.25 -6.17 3.93
N GLY A 159 -1.02 -5.78 2.68
CA GLY A 159 -2.10 -5.56 1.69
C GLY A 159 -2.96 -6.78 1.44
N THR A 160 -2.38 -7.97 1.43
CA THR A 160 -3.11 -9.24 1.28
C THR A 160 -4.12 -9.47 2.42
N ALA A 161 -3.78 -9.07 3.64
CA ALA A 161 -4.66 -9.18 4.81
C ALA A 161 -5.62 -7.99 4.98
N GLY A 162 -5.63 -7.02 4.07
CA GLY A 162 -6.44 -5.82 4.21
C GLY A 162 -6.00 -4.91 5.36
N MET A 163 -4.72 -4.94 5.74
CA MET A 163 -4.19 -4.16 6.86
C MET A 163 -4.10 -2.65 6.59
N VAL A 164 -4.43 -2.22 5.40
CA VAL A 164 -4.51 -0.80 5.02
C VAL A 164 -5.64 -0.12 5.79
N HIS A 165 -5.32 0.95 6.51
CA HIS A 165 -6.35 1.72 7.19
C HIS A 165 -7.22 2.45 6.15
N PRO A 166 -8.56 2.24 6.14
CA PRO A 166 -9.41 2.63 5.02
C PRO A 166 -9.54 4.14 4.79
N SER A 167 -9.20 4.97 5.79
CA SER A 167 -9.31 6.43 5.68
C SER A 167 -7.97 7.13 5.44
N THR A 168 -6.84 6.50 5.82
CA THR A 168 -5.53 7.17 5.81
C THR A 168 -4.49 6.47 4.95
N GLY A 169 -4.77 5.26 4.44
CA GLY A 169 -3.78 4.44 3.76
C GLY A 169 -2.66 3.90 4.67
N PHE A 170 -2.71 4.17 5.98
CA PHE A 170 -1.68 3.78 6.92
C PHE A 170 -1.59 2.27 7.05
N MET A 171 -0.48 1.69 6.65
CA MET A 171 -0.29 0.24 6.64
C MET A 171 1.06 -0.20 7.22
N VAL A 172 2.15 0.42 6.80
CA VAL A 172 3.51 -0.07 7.06
C VAL A 172 3.78 -0.21 8.55
N ALA A 173 3.54 0.83 9.34
CA ALA A 173 3.79 0.78 10.78
C ALA A 173 2.85 -0.21 11.49
N LYS A 174 1.58 -0.32 11.07
CA LYS A 174 0.64 -1.33 11.59
C LYS A 174 1.15 -2.74 11.31
N THR A 175 1.57 -3.02 10.08
CA THR A 175 2.15 -4.30 9.70
C THR A 175 3.39 -4.62 10.53
N MET A 176 4.32 -3.68 10.69
CA MET A 176 5.52 -3.86 11.49
C MET A 176 5.24 -4.13 12.97
N LEU A 177 4.24 -3.46 13.54
CA LEU A 177 3.82 -3.72 14.93
C LEU A 177 3.27 -5.14 15.11
N CYS A 178 2.56 -5.67 14.13
CA CYS A 178 1.99 -7.03 14.17
C CYS A 178 3.03 -8.14 14.00
N VAL A 179 4.18 -7.87 13.36
CA VAL A 179 5.19 -8.90 13.03
C VAL A 179 5.65 -9.67 14.27
N ARG A 180 5.93 -9.00 15.39
CA ARG A 180 6.41 -9.67 16.60
C ARG A 180 5.40 -10.68 17.13
N THR A 181 4.13 -10.30 17.23
CA THR A 181 3.05 -11.18 17.69
C THR A 181 2.85 -12.34 16.71
N LEU A 182 2.81 -12.03 15.40
CA LEU A 182 2.66 -13.04 14.35
C LEU A 182 3.78 -14.09 14.44
N VAL A 183 5.04 -13.65 14.44
CA VAL A 183 6.21 -14.57 14.49
C VAL A 183 6.19 -15.43 15.77
N GLY A 184 5.89 -14.83 16.92
CA GLY A 184 5.77 -15.57 18.18
C GLY A 184 4.69 -16.65 18.12
N THR A 185 3.50 -16.31 17.62
CA THR A 185 2.39 -17.25 17.48
C THR A 185 2.71 -18.39 16.51
N LEU A 186 3.36 -18.06 15.36
CA LEU A 186 3.77 -19.07 14.39
C LEU A 186 4.85 -20.01 14.95
N ASP A 187 5.83 -19.48 15.65
CA ASP A 187 6.91 -20.26 16.28
C ASP A 187 6.35 -21.22 17.33
N ASP A 188 5.44 -20.75 18.19
CA ASP A 188 4.77 -21.58 19.19
C ASP A 188 3.92 -22.68 18.55
N ALA A 189 3.18 -22.37 17.50
CA ALA A 189 2.40 -23.36 16.74
C ALA A 189 3.29 -24.42 16.07
N LEU A 190 4.43 -24.03 15.52
CA LEU A 190 5.39 -24.94 14.89
C LEU A 190 6.12 -25.82 15.91
N LYS A 191 6.48 -25.29 17.10
CA LYS A 191 7.17 -25.99 18.18
C LYS A 191 6.26 -26.94 18.95
N ALA A 192 5.02 -26.56 19.20
CA ALA A 192 4.08 -27.36 19.98
C ALA A 192 3.80 -28.76 19.40
N GLY A 193 4.30 -29.05 18.19
CA GLY A 193 4.09 -30.35 17.54
C GLY A 193 2.61 -30.69 17.33
N LYS A 194 1.71 -29.78 17.66
CA LYS A 194 0.28 -29.91 17.43
C LYS A 194 0.03 -29.78 15.93
N ARG A 195 0.35 -30.88 15.25
CA ARG A 195 -0.04 -31.11 13.87
C ARG A 195 -1.56 -31.02 13.80
N GLY A 196 -2.08 -29.84 13.54
CA GLY A 196 -3.51 -29.68 13.35
C GLY A 196 -4.16 -28.42 13.92
N ASP A 197 -3.50 -27.67 14.81
CA ASP A 197 -4.09 -26.45 15.36
C ASP A 197 -3.41 -25.17 14.87
N VAL A 198 -3.21 -25.11 13.57
CA VAL A 198 -2.83 -23.87 12.88
C VAL A 198 -4.01 -22.87 12.95
N THR A 199 -5.24 -23.37 13.07
CA THR A 199 -6.46 -22.56 13.21
C THR A 199 -6.40 -21.65 14.43
N GLY A 200 -6.01 -22.16 15.60
CA GLY A 200 -5.89 -21.34 16.81
C GLY A 200 -4.76 -20.31 16.76
N ALA A 201 -3.66 -20.60 16.04
CA ALA A 201 -2.60 -19.62 15.78
C ALA A 201 -3.06 -18.52 14.82
N LEU A 202 -3.90 -18.85 13.86
CA LEU A 202 -4.51 -17.94 12.91
C LEU A 202 -5.52 -17.00 13.59
N GLU A 203 -6.41 -17.56 14.42
CA GLU A 203 -7.36 -16.79 15.21
C GLU A 203 -6.67 -15.82 16.19
N ALA A 204 -5.55 -16.26 16.81
CA ALA A 204 -4.75 -15.39 17.68
C ALA A 204 -4.03 -14.27 16.90
N ALA A 205 -3.58 -14.53 15.68
CA ALA A 205 -2.99 -13.51 14.81
C ALA A 205 -4.04 -12.50 14.30
N GLU A 206 -5.26 -12.97 14.08
CA GLU A 206 -6.39 -12.12 13.69
C GLU A 206 -6.85 -11.20 14.84
N ALA A 207 -6.92 -11.74 16.07
CA ALA A 207 -7.27 -10.95 17.25
C ALA A 207 -6.21 -9.88 17.61
N ALA A 208 -5.01 -9.96 17.04
CA ALA A 208 -3.92 -8.99 17.20
C ALA A 208 -3.91 -7.90 16.12
N GLN A 209 -4.83 -7.95 15.15
CA GLN A 209 -5.03 -6.94 14.10
C GLN A 209 -6.06 -5.89 14.50
#